data_3e2f52468ab03c2b6ef2b58222659792
#
_entry.id   3e2f52468ab03c2b6ef2b58222659792
#
_cell.length_a   1.000
_cell.length_b   1.000
_cell.length_c   1.000
_cell.angle_alpha   90.00
_cell.angle_beta   90.00
_cell.angle_gamma   90.00
#
_symmetry.space_group_name_H-M   'P 1'
#
loop_
_entity.id
_entity.type
_entity.pdbx_description
1 polymer ?
#
loop_
_entity_poly.entity_id
_entity_poly.type
_entity_poly.pdbx_seq_one_letter_code
_entity_poly.pdbx_strand_id
1 'polypeptide(L)'
;MKIISYNVNGIRAAIKKGVLDWLKDENPDIICIQETKANKDQVETNLIKEVGYDHFWYSAEKKGYSGVAIFSKIKPLHVEYGTGIDYMDKEGRVIRADFKNFSVISLYLPSGTNIERLGLKFSFMDDFRKYIYDLNKKIPNLIVSGDYNICHKEIDIHDPIRNKTVSGFLPEERDWLTSFIGDSFIDSFRFIDKSPHSYSWWSYRAGARKNNKGWRIDYNMVSKSLEKNIKNAYLIPNAVHSDHCPVALEIIV
;
A
#
# COMPACT_ATOMS: atom_id res chain seq x y z
N MET A 1 0.65 14.35 11.55
CA MET A 1 1.22 13.00 11.43
C MET A 1 1.48 12.70 9.96
N LYS A 2 2.63 12.08 9.63
CA LYS A 2 2.97 11.62 8.29
C LYS A 2 2.93 10.10 8.23
N ILE A 3 2.10 9.56 7.33
CA ILE A 3 1.96 8.13 7.06
C ILE A 3 2.42 7.87 5.63
N ILE A 4 3.26 6.87 5.41
CA ILE A 4 3.77 6.50 4.08
C ILE A 4 3.37 5.06 3.76
N SER A 5 2.97 4.82 2.51
CA SER A 5 2.86 3.49 1.90
C SER A 5 4.03 3.29 0.94
N TYR A 6 4.72 2.15 1.02
CA TYR A 6 5.84 1.86 0.13
C TYR A 6 5.96 0.35 -0.18
N ASN A 7 5.63 -0.05 -1.40
CA ASN A 7 6.01 -1.36 -1.90
C ASN A 7 7.52 -1.36 -2.20
N VAL A 8 8.29 -2.13 -1.44
CA VAL A 8 9.75 -2.15 -1.51
C VAL A 8 10.30 -3.23 -2.44
N ASN A 9 9.43 -4.06 -3.01
CA ASN A 9 9.79 -5.17 -3.91
C ASN A 9 10.98 -6.02 -3.39
N GLY A 10 10.94 -6.33 -2.10
CA GLY A 10 11.96 -7.07 -1.34
C GLY A 10 12.76 -6.18 -0.41
N ILE A 11 12.43 -6.26 0.89
CA ILE A 11 13.00 -5.39 1.93
C ILE A 11 14.52 -5.50 2.04
N ARG A 12 15.11 -6.70 1.88
CA ARG A 12 16.56 -6.90 1.93
C ARG A 12 17.30 -6.17 0.81
N ALA A 13 16.71 -6.15 -0.39
CA ALA A 13 17.26 -5.41 -1.53
C ALA A 13 17.10 -3.90 -1.33
N ALA A 14 15.96 -3.45 -0.79
CA ALA A 14 15.71 -2.05 -0.49
C ALA A 14 16.67 -1.52 0.59
N ILE A 15 16.95 -2.30 1.65
CA ILE A 15 17.94 -1.94 2.68
C ILE A 15 19.33 -1.75 2.05
N LYS A 16 19.76 -2.66 1.20
CA LYS A 16 21.05 -2.54 0.48
C LYS A 16 21.11 -1.29 -0.42
N LYS A 17 19.97 -0.78 -0.86
CA LYS A 17 19.86 0.45 -1.67
C LYS A 17 19.69 1.72 -0.81
N GLY A 18 19.80 1.63 0.51
CA GLY A 18 19.75 2.79 1.42
C GLY A 18 18.35 3.21 1.85
N VAL A 19 17.34 2.32 1.81
CA VAL A 19 15.97 2.69 2.24
C VAL A 19 15.91 3.12 3.71
N LEU A 20 16.81 2.63 4.59
CA LEU A 20 16.82 3.03 6.00
C LEU A 20 17.36 4.45 6.19
N ASP A 21 18.37 4.87 5.43
CA ASP A 21 18.88 6.25 5.45
C ASP A 21 17.78 7.19 4.94
N TRP A 22 17.14 6.83 3.82
CA TRP A 22 16.00 7.56 3.31
C TRP A 22 14.85 7.65 4.33
N LEU A 23 14.55 6.55 5.05
CA LEU A 23 13.51 6.52 6.08
C LEU A 23 13.83 7.46 7.24
N LYS A 24 15.11 7.54 7.63
CA LYS A 24 15.59 8.47 8.65
C LYS A 24 15.43 9.93 8.22
N ASP A 25 15.77 10.25 6.97
CA ASP A 25 15.67 11.61 6.42
C ASP A 25 14.22 12.03 6.19
N GLU A 26 13.40 11.16 5.60
CA GLU A 26 11.97 11.42 5.33
C GLU A 26 11.15 11.48 6.61
N ASN A 27 11.57 10.73 7.63
CA ASN A 27 11.10 10.81 9.01
C ASN A 27 9.58 10.69 9.21
N PRO A 28 8.85 9.73 8.57
CA PRO A 28 7.43 9.54 8.81
C PRO A 28 7.14 9.04 10.23
N ASP A 29 5.92 9.24 10.72
CA ASP A 29 5.46 8.66 11.97
C ASP A 29 5.17 7.16 11.83
N ILE A 30 4.59 6.78 10.68
CA ILE A 30 4.24 5.39 10.34
C ILE A 30 4.60 5.13 8.87
N ILE A 31 5.16 3.95 8.60
CA ILE A 31 5.34 3.47 7.23
C ILE A 31 4.75 2.06 7.08
N CYS A 32 3.88 1.91 6.08
CA CYS A 32 3.30 0.65 5.63
C CYS A 32 4.14 0.09 4.48
N ILE A 33 4.70 -1.08 4.67
CA ILE A 33 5.60 -1.74 3.73
C ILE A 33 4.85 -2.89 3.05
N GLN A 34 4.96 -3.01 1.73
CA GLN A 34 4.44 -4.12 0.96
C GLN A 34 5.60 -4.85 0.25
N GLU A 35 5.36 -6.11 -0.08
CA GLU A 35 6.33 -7.00 -0.71
C GLU A 35 7.65 -7.10 0.07
N THR A 36 7.57 -7.41 1.36
CA THR A 36 8.78 -7.64 2.17
C THR A 36 9.62 -8.79 1.61
N LYS A 37 9.00 -9.83 1.04
CA LYS A 37 9.64 -11.03 0.46
C LYS A 37 10.68 -11.66 1.39
N ALA A 38 10.46 -11.50 2.69
CA ALA A 38 11.33 -11.98 3.74
C ALA A 38 10.56 -12.22 5.03
N ASN A 39 10.96 -13.20 5.79
CA ASN A 39 10.56 -13.33 7.19
C ASN A 39 11.40 -12.37 8.05
N LYS A 40 10.86 -11.99 9.20
CA LYS A 40 11.52 -11.08 10.14
C LYS A 40 12.95 -11.52 10.52
N ASP A 41 13.17 -12.83 10.72
CA ASP A 41 14.46 -13.45 11.06
C ASP A 41 15.51 -13.37 9.94
N GLN A 42 15.09 -13.06 8.72
CA GLN A 42 15.96 -12.89 7.54
C GLN A 42 16.40 -11.44 7.32
N VAL A 43 16.03 -10.53 8.22
CA VAL A 43 16.30 -9.09 8.12
C VAL A 43 17.01 -8.62 9.40
N GLU A 44 18.03 -7.79 9.25
CA GLU A 44 18.71 -7.15 10.39
C GLU A 44 17.79 -6.07 11.00
N THR A 45 16.75 -6.54 11.73
CA THR A 45 15.69 -5.65 12.24
C THR A 45 16.18 -4.67 13.31
N ASN A 46 17.36 -4.87 13.89
CA ASN A 46 17.98 -3.90 14.79
C ASN A 46 18.25 -2.56 14.09
N LEU A 47 18.60 -2.59 12.80
CA LEU A 47 18.83 -1.37 12.02
C LEU A 47 17.53 -0.52 11.91
N ILE A 48 16.36 -1.16 11.89
CA ILE A 48 15.06 -0.45 11.86
C ILE A 48 14.81 0.22 13.21
N LYS A 49 15.19 -0.41 14.32
CA LYS A 49 15.11 0.17 15.66
C LYS A 49 16.09 1.33 15.84
N GLU A 50 17.30 1.21 15.30
CA GLU A 50 18.32 2.27 15.35
C GLU A 50 17.87 3.54 14.64
N VAL A 51 17.05 3.43 13.59
CA VAL A 51 16.44 4.59 12.93
C VAL A 51 15.13 5.03 13.59
N GLY A 52 14.76 4.47 14.75
CA GLY A 52 13.72 4.96 15.65
C GLY A 52 12.34 4.32 15.46
N TYR A 53 12.23 3.14 14.85
CA TYR A 53 10.95 2.49 14.60
C TYR A 53 10.80 1.15 15.32
N ASP A 54 9.67 0.96 15.98
CA ASP A 54 9.11 -0.36 16.23
C ASP A 54 8.58 -0.96 14.92
N HIS A 55 8.60 -2.29 14.79
CA HIS A 55 8.25 -2.96 13.55
C HIS A 55 7.42 -4.23 13.76
N PHE A 56 6.41 -4.38 12.92
CA PHE A 56 5.45 -5.48 12.94
C PHE A 56 5.42 -6.10 11.54
N TRP A 57 5.54 -7.44 11.46
CA TRP A 57 5.72 -8.17 10.20
C TRP A 57 4.67 -9.26 10.05
N TYR A 58 4.08 -9.33 8.88
CA TYR A 58 3.21 -10.44 8.50
C TYR A 58 3.68 -11.02 7.17
N SER A 59 4.44 -12.12 7.25
CA SER A 59 5.06 -12.76 6.09
C SER A 59 4.16 -13.84 5.53
N ALA A 60 4.28 -14.12 4.23
CA ALA A 60 3.62 -15.28 3.62
C ALA A 60 4.24 -16.58 4.12
N GLU A 61 3.46 -17.67 4.11
CA GLU A 61 3.97 -19.03 4.35
C GLU A 61 5.03 -19.41 3.30
N LYS A 62 4.80 -19.00 2.04
CA LYS A 62 5.76 -19.21 0.95
C LYS A 62 6.95 -18.27 1.10
N LYS A 63 8.14 -18.84 1.31
CA LYS A 63 9.39 -18.07 1.46
C LYS A 63 9.70 -17.21 0.23
N GLY A 64 10.15 -15.98 0.49
CA GLY A 64 10.57 -15.05 -0.57
C GLY A 64 9.41 -14.47 -1.40
N TYR A 65 8.20 -14.54 -0.91
CA TYR A 65 6.97 -14.14 -1.61
C TYR A 65 6.14 -13.20 -0.75
N SER A 66 5.45 -12.22 -1.38
CA SER A 66 4.49 -11.32 -0.71
C SER A 66 5.01 -10.72 0.62
N GLY A 67 4.18 -10.66 1.63
CA GLY A 67 4.51 -10.14 2.97
C GLY A 67 4.30 -8.64 3.10
N VAL A 68 3.75 -8.23 4.23
CA VAL A 68 3.57 -6.83 4.60
C VAL A 68 4.19 -6.54 5.97
N ALA A 69 4.49 -5.26 6.22
CA ALA A 69 4.94 -4.81 7.52
C ALA A 69 4.43 -3.40 7.83
N ILE A 70 4.42 -3.04 9.10
CA ILE A 70 4.23 -1.68 9.58
C ILE A 70 5.43 -1.32 10.47
N PHE A 71 6.11 -0.20 10.16
CA PHE A 71 7.10 0.40 11.06
C PHE A 71 6.50 1.67 11.63
N SER A 72 6.63 1.87 12.95
CA SER A 72 5.98 2.97 13.63
C SER A 72 6.85 3.55 14.74
N LYS A 73 6.91 4.88 14.84
CA LYS A 73 7.47 5.60 15.99
C LYS A 73 6.52 5.64 17.18
N ILE A 74 5.23 5.46 16.91
CA ILE A 74 4.17 5.46 17.89
C ILE A 74 3.83 4.02 18.22
N LYS A 75 3.86 3.65 19.49
CA LYS A 75 3.51 2.30 19.92
C LYS A 75 2.00 2.06 19.71
N PRO A 76 1.60 1.08 18.89
CA PRO A 76 0.20 0.71 18.74
C PRO A 76 -0.34 0.08 20.03
N LEU A 77 -1.65 0.23 20.25
CA LEU A 77 -2.37 -0.43 21.35
C LEU A 77 -2.59 -1.92 21.05
N HIS A 78 -2.78 -2.24 19.76
CA HIS A 78 -2.98 -3.61 19.29
C HIS A 78 -2.46 -3.75 17.85
N VAL A 79 -2.04 -4.96 17.49
CA VAL A 79 -1.66 -5.31 16.12
C VAL A 79 -2.39 -6.60 15.73
N GLU A 80 -3.16 -6.54 14.64
CA GLU A 80 -3.87 -7.68 14.06
C GLU A 80 -3.12 -8.18 12.83
N TYR A 81 -2.90 -9.49 12.78
CA TYR A 81 -2.17 -10.17 11.72
C TYR A 81 -3.14 -10.96 10.85
N GLY A 82 -3.40 -10.49 9.63
CA GLY A 82 -4.33 -11.10 8.70
C GLY A 82 -5.75 -10.56 8.82
N THR A 83 -6.67 -11.28 8.20
CA THR A 83 -8.09 -10.95 8.07
C THR A 83 -9.01 -12.00 8.72
N GLY A 84 -8.45 -13.15 9.10
CA GLY A 84 -9.20 -14.35 9.49
C GLY A 84 -9.67 -15.18 8.29
N ILE A 85 -9.29 -14.81 7.06
CA ILE A 85 -9.61 -15.56 5.83
C ILE A 85 -8.36 -16.32 5.38
N ASP A 86 -8.39 -17.63 5.51
CA ASP A 86 -7.22 -18.53 5.43
C ASP A 86 -6.35 -18.30 4.19
N TYR A 87 -6.94 -18.25 2.98
CA TYR A 87 -6.14 -18.07 1.75
C TYR A 87 -5.48 -16.69 1.62
N MET A 88 -6.10 -15.64 2.19
CA MET A 88 -5.54 -14.30 2.25
C MET A 88 -4.38 -14.25 3.24
N ASP A 89 -4.59 -14.90 4.39
CA ASP A 89 -3.65 -14.87 5.50
C ASP A 89 -2.39 -15.69 5.22
N LYS A 90 -2.49 -16.82 4.50
CA LYS A 90 -1.33 -17.60 4.03
C LYS A 90 -0.39 -16.82 3.11
N GLU A 91 -0.88 -15.80 2.44
CA GLU A 91 -0.05 -14.94 1.58
C GLU A 91 0.50 -13.69 2.31
N GLY A 92 0.17 -13.48 3.61
CA GLY A 92 0.71 -12.38 4.42
C GLY A 92 0.46 -11.00 3.79
N ARG A 93 -0.81 -10.69 3.45
CA ARG A 93 -1.15 -9.52 2.63
C ARG A 93 -1.78 -8.36 3.39
N VAL A 94 -2.20 -8.59 4.64
CA VAL A 94 -2.91 -7.60 5.45
C VAL A 94 -2.38 -7.61 6.87
N ILE A 95 -1.96 -6.47 7.39
CA ILE A 95 -1.63 -6.25 8.79
C ILE A 95 -2.24 -4.94 9.24
N ARG A 96 -2.82 -4.89 10.45
CA ARG A 96 -3.44 -3.71 11.03
C ARG A 96 -2.76 -3.33 12.34
N ALA A 97 -2.49 -2.05 12.52
CA ALA A 97 -2.05 -1.47 13.78
C ALA A 97 -3.12 -0.48 14.28
N ASP A 98 -3.59 -0.69 15.51
CA ASP A 98 -4.61 0.14 16.16
C ASP A 98 -3.93 1.13 17.12
N PHE A 99 -4.22 2.40 16.95
CA PHE A 99 -3.77 3.50 17.79
C PHE A 99 -4.95 4.10 18.56
N LYS A 100 -4.70 5.11 19.42
CA LYS A 100 -5.74 5.67 20.29
C LYS A 100 -6.98 6.19 19.54
N ASN A 101 -6.76 6.87 18.41
CA ASN A 101 -7.84 7.60 17.71
C ASN A 101 -8.09 7.07 16.29
N PHE A 102 -7.25 6.18 15.77
CA PHE A 102 -7.31 5.67 14.39
C PHE A 102 -6.61 4.31 14.29
N SER A 103 -6.85 3.63 13.19
CA SER A 103 -6.13 2.41 12.82
C SER A 103 -5.54 2.52 11.42
N VAL A 104 -4.40 1.85 11.21
CA VAL A 104 -3.72 1.79 9.91
C VAL A 104 -3.60 0.36 9.46
N ILE A 105 -3.91 0.10 8.21
CA ILE A 105 -3.71 -1.20 7.56
C ILE A 105 -2.60 -1.05 6.51
N SER A 106 -1.66 -1.99 6.49
CA SER A 106 -0.78 -2.22 5.35
C SER A 106 -1.37 -3.35 4.49
N LEU A 107 -1.75 -3.02 3.25
CA LEU A 107 -2.38 -3.90 2.29
C LEU A 107 -1.46 -4.17 1.10
N TYR A 108 -1.37 -5.44 0.68
CA TYR A 108 -0.81 -5.83 -0.61
C TYR A 108 -1.82 -6.68 -1.39
N LEU A 109 -2.61 -6.03 -2.25
CA LEU A 109 -3.61 -6.70 -3.08
C LEU A 109 -2.93 -7.54 -4.17
N PRO A 110 -3.39 -8.77 -4.46
CA PRO A 110 -2.78 -9.61 -5.48
C PRO A 110 -2.72 -8.96 -6.86
N SER A 111 -1.63 -9.20 -7.59
CA SER A 111 -1.57 -8.87 -9.02
C SER A 111 -2.20 -9.99 -9.86
N GLY A 112 -2.84 -9.64 -10.99
CA GLY A 112 -3.54 -10.59 -11.87
C GLY A 112 -2.74 -10.92 -13.13
N THR A 113 -1.48 -11.33 -12.99
CA THR A 113 -0.54 -11.53 -14.10
C THR A 113 -0.87 -12.70 -15.03
N ASN A 114 -1.70 -13.65 -14.62
CA ASN A 114 -2.23 -14.75 -15.42
C ASN A 114 -3.68 -15.06 -15.00
N ILE A 115 -4.36 -15.97 -15.72
CA ILE A 115 -5.79 -16.27 -15.51
C ILE A 115 -6.08 -16.78 -14.10
N GLU A 116 -5.25 -17.68 -13.56
CA GLU A 116 -5.43 -18.22 -12.20
C GLU A 116 -5.25 -17.12 -11.14
N ARG A 117 -4.23 -16.29 -11.29
CA ARG A 117 -3.97 -15.15 -10.41
C ARG A 117 -5.04 -14.08 -10.52
N LEU A 118 -5.62 -13.88 -11.71
CA LEU A 118 -6.71 -12.93 -11.90
C LEU A 118 -7.98 -13.39 -11.14
N GLY A 119 -8.32 -14.67 -11.20
CA GLY A 119 -9.44 -15.24 -10.43
C GLY A 119 -9.22 -15.06 -8.92
N LEU A 120 -8.02 -15.38 -8.43
CA LEU A 120 -7.66 -15.15 -7.02
C LEU A 120 -7.75 -13.67 -6.64
N LYS A 121 -7.32 -12.77 -7.53
CA LYS A 121 -7.39 -11.32 -7.30
C LYS A 121 -8.83 -10.86 -7.10
N PHE A 122 -9.76 -11.27 -7.96
CA PHE A 122 -11.18 -10.91 -7.81
C PHE A 122 -11.79 -11.46 -6.52
N SER A 123 -11.53 -12.73 -6.18
CA SER A 123 -11.98 -13.28 -4.90
C SER A 123 -11.42 -12.48 -3.72
N PHE A 124 -10.13 -12.14 -3.76
CA PHE A 124 -9.50 -11.32 -2.73
C PHE A 124 -10.14 -9.92 -2.62
N MET A 125 -10.40 -9.28 -3.76
CA MET A 125 -11.04 -7.96 -3.80
C MET A 125 -12.40 -7.97 -3.11
N ASP A 126 -13.25 -8.96 -3.41
CA ASP A 126 -14.60 -9.07 -2.84
C ASP A 126 -14.56 -9.38 -1.34
N ASP A 127 -13.74 -10.35 -0.92
CA ASP A 127 -13.61 -10.74 0.48
C ASP A 127 -12.97 -9.61 1.30
N PHE A 128 -11.95 -8.93 0.76
CA PHE A 128 -11.32 -7.79 1.42
C PHE A 128 -12.28 -6.62 1.58
N ARG A 129 -13.09 -6.31 0.56
CA ARG A 129 -14.10 -5.25 0.63
C ARG A 129 -15.11 -5.54 1.74
N LYS A 130 -15.60 -6.78 1.85
CA LYS A 130 -16.51 -7.21 2.92
C LYS A 130 -15.84 -7.07 4.29
N TYR A 131 -14.62 -7.58 4.44
CA TYR A 131 -13.84 -7.47 5.67
C TYR A 131 -13.67 -6.01 6.10
N ILE A 132 -13.24 -5.13 5.19
CA ILE A 132 -13.04 -3.71 5.49
C ILE A 132 -14.34 -2.99 5.82
N TYR A 133 -15.43 -3.30 5.10
CA TYR A 133 -16.74 -2.72 5.37
C TYR A 133 -17.23 -3.05 6.78
N ASP A 134 -17.11 -4.30 7.20
CA ASP A 134 -17.49 -4.73 8.54
C ASP A 134 -16.54 -4.20 9.63
N LEU A 135 -15.25 -4.08 9.31
CA LEU A 135 -14.26 -3.46 10.19
C LEU A 135 -14.54 -1.97 10.39
N ASN A 136 -14.84 -1.23 9.31
CA ASN A 136 -15.05 0.21 9.35
C ASN A 136 -16.28 0.61 10.17
N LYS A 137 -17.29 -0.27 10.30
CA LYS A 137 -18.41 -0.07 11.23
C LYS A 137 -17.96 -0.06 12.70
N LYS A 138 -16.92 -0.85 13.04
CA LYS A 138 -16.38 -0.99 14.39
C LYS A 138 -15.26 0.02 14.65
N ILE A 139 -14.47 0.31 13.64
CA ILE A 139 -13.33 1.23 13.67
C ILE A 139 -13.54 2.29 12.58
N PRO A 140 -14.29 3.37 12.87
CA PRO A 140 -14.66 4.36 11.87
C PRO A 140 -13.47 5.15 11.31
N ASN A 141 -12.41 5.34 12.11
CA ASN A 141 -11.21 6.09 11.74
C ASN A 141 -10.13 5.13 11.21
N LEU A 142 -10.26 4.73 9.95
CA LEU A 142 -9.40 3.74 9.32
C LEU A 142 -8.63 4.33 8.14
N ILE A 143 -7.34 4.02 8.06
CA ILE A 143 -6.47 4.35 6.93
C ILE A 143 -5.97 3.04 6.34
N VAL A 144 -6.26 2.79 5.05
CA VAL A 144 -5.82 1.59 4.33
C VAL A 144 -4.75 2.01 3.33
N SER A 145 -3.50 1.81 3.74
CA SER A 145 -2.30 2.14 2.97
C SER A 145 -1.79 0.90 2.26
N GLY A 146 -1.47 0.99 0.97
CA GLY A 146 -0.94 -0.18 0.30
C GLY A 146 -0.85 -0.11 -1.21
N ASP A 147 -0.34 -1.21 -1.76
CA ASP A 147 -0.36 -1.51 -3.18
C ASP A 147 -1.64 -2.27 -3.51
N TYR A 148 -2.52 -1.62 -4.24
CA TYR A 148 -3.80 -2.19 -4.68
C TYR A 148 -3.70 -2.93 -6.02
N ASN A 149 -2.56 -2.81 -6.71
CA ASN A 149 -2.37 -3.38 -8.05
C ASN A 149 -3.49 -2.97 -9.05
N ILE A 150 -4.11 -1.81 -8.86
CA ILE A 150 -5.20 -1.27 -9.70
C ILE A 150 -4.98 0.24 -9.93
N CYS A 151 -4.99 0.67 -11.18
CA CYS A 151 -5.18 2.08 -11.55
C CYS A 151 -6.67 2.40 -11.58
N HIS A 152 -7.11 3.46 -10.89
CA HIS A 152 -8.53 3.78 -10.79
C HIS A 152 -9.09 4.42 -12.07
N LYS A 153 -8.50 5.51 -12.50
CA LYS A 153 -8.97 6.33 -13.63
C LYS A 153 -7.92 6.38 -14.75
N GLU A 154 -8.32 6.85 -15.92
CA GLU A 154 -7.41 7.04 -17.05
C GLU A 154 -6.25 7.98 -16.74
N ILE A 155 -6.45 8.95 -15.87
CA ILE A 155 -5.43 9.86 -15.38
C ILE A 155 -4.34 9.16 -14.54
N ASP A 156 -4.61 7.94 -14.04
CA ASP A 156 -3.74 7.18 -13.16
C ASP A 156 -2.81 6.21 -13.90
N ILE A 157 -2.89 6.16 -15.22
CA ILE A 157 -2.12 5.22 -16.03
C ILE A 157 -1.56 5.88 -17.30
N HIS A 158 -0.33 5.52 -17.65
CA HIS A 158 0.21 5.84 -18.96
C HIS A 158 -0.46 4.97 -20.04
N ASP A 159 -0.93 5.60 -21.13
CA ASP A 159 -1.58 4.95 -22.27
C ASP A 159 -2.82 4.08 -21.87
N PRO A 160 -3.91 4.71 -21.40
CA PRO A 160 -5.11 3.99 -20.95
C PRO A 160 -5.78 3.19 -22.07
N ILE A 161 -5.67 3.64 -23.33
CA ILE A 161 -6.29 2.96 -24.48
C ILE A 161 -5.64 1.59 -24.72
N ARG A 162 -4.31 1.55 -24.70
CA ARG A 162 -3.54 0.30 -24.90
C ARG A 162 -3.70 -0.67 -23.73
N ASN A 163 -3.85 -0.15 -22.51
CA ASN A 163 -3.88 -0.94 -21.29
C ASN A 163 -5.29 -1.36 -20.83
N LYS A 164 -6.36 -0.99 -21.55
CA LYS A 164 -7.76 -1.23 -21.14
C LYS A 164 -8.13 -2.70 -20.88
N THR A 165 -7.36 -3.64 -21.40
CA THR A 165 -7.55 -5.10 -21.22
C THR A 165 -6.44 -5.76 -20.40
N VAL A 166 -5.61 -4.95 -19.74
CA VAL A 166 -4.49 -5.43 -18.92
C VAL A 166 -4.91 -5.43 -17.45
N SER A 167 -4.63 -6.52 -16.73
CA SER A 167 -4.88 -6.57 -15.28
C SER A 167 -4.15 -5.43 -14.56
N GLY A 168 -4.85 -4.81 -13.63
CA GLY A 168 -4.49 -3.54 -13.00
C GLY A 168 -5.22 -2.35 -13.63
N PHE A 169 -5.88 -2.52 -14.78
CA PHE A 169 -6.71 -1.50 -15.41
C PHE A 169 -7.97 -2.05 -16.08
N LEU A 170 -8.36 -3.29 -15.78
CA LEU A 170 -9.61 -3.87 -16.27
C LEU A 170 -10.83 -3.06 -15.78
N PRO A 171 -11.91 -2.98 -16.56
CA PRO A 171 -13.14 -2.31 -16.13
C PRO A 171 -13.62 -2.78 -14.76
N GLU A 172 -13.65 -4.09 -14.52
CA GLU A 172 -14.11 -4.72 -13.29
C GLU A 172 -13.25 -4.31 -12.07
N GLU A 173 -11.93 -4.23 -12.24
CA GLU A 173 -10.99 -3.76 -11.20
C GLU A 173 -11.26 -2.28 -10.86
N ARG A 174 -11.47 -1.45 -11.87
CA ARG A 174 -11.76 -0.02 -11.72
C ARG A 174 -13.12 0.23 -11.08
N ASP A 175 -14.13 -0.54 -11.44
CA ASP A 175 -15.48 -0.47 -10.88
C ASP A 175 -15.47 -0.91 -9.40
N TRP A 176 -14.71 -1.95 -9.07
CA TRP A 176 -14.49 -2.35 -7.69
C TRP A 176 -13.87 -1.20 -6.88
N LEU A 177 -12.80 -0.57 -7.39
CA LEU A 177 -12.13 0.52 -6.69
C LEU A 177 -13.03 1.78 -6.57
N THR A 178 -13.85 2.05 -7.59
CA THR A 178 -14.88 3.10 -7.54
C THR A 178 -15.87 2.85 -6.40
N SER A 179 -16.35 1.61 -6.28
CA SER A 179 -17.26 1.20 -5.20
C SER A 179 -16.58 1.27 -3.83
N PHE A 180 -15.35 0.78 -3.71
CA PHE A 180 -14.57 0.82 -2.47
C PHE A 180 -14.40 2.26 -1.95
N ILE A 181 -14.05 3.20 -2.84
CA ILE A 181 -13.95 4.63 -2.52
C ILE A 181 -15.33 5.19 -2.18
N GLY A 182 -16.34 4.94 -3.03
CA GLY A 182 -17.68 5.50 -2.89
C GLY A 182 -18.39 5.12 -1.60
N ASP A 183 -18.17 3.91 -1.11
CA ASP A 183 -18.86 3.38 0.06
C ASP A 183 -18.39 4.05 1.37
N SER A 184 -17.08 4.11 1.60
CA SER A 184 -16.55 4.47 2.91
C SER A 184 -15.21 5.23 2.91
N PHE A 185 -14.52 5.30 1.79
CA PHE A 185 -13.16 5.81 1.72
C PHE A 185 -12.99 6.98 0.75
N ILE A 186 -11.83 7.61 0.86
CA ILE A 186 -11.35 8.70 0.02
C ILE A 186 -9.96 8.32 -0.45
N ASP A 187 -9.69 8.43 -1.75
CA ASP A 187 -8.33 8.43 -2.28
C ASP A 187 -7.67 9.76 -1.91
N SER A 188 -6.84 9.75 -0.87
CA SER A 188 -6.25 10.96 -0.31
C SER A 188 -5.40 11.73 -1.32
N PHE A 189 -4.69 11.01 -2.22
CA PHE A 189 -3.91 11.67 -3.26
C PHE A 189 -4.82 12.41 -4.24
N ARG A 190 -5.86 11.77 -4.78
CA ARG A 190 -6.79 12.41 -5.72
C ARG A 190 -7.73 13.41 -5.05
N PHE A 191 -7.88 13.36 -3.74
CA PHE A 191 -8.55 14.42 -2.97
C PHE A 191 -7.77 15.74 -3.03
N ILE A 192 -6.43 15.67 -2.98
CA ILE A 192 -5.52 16.84 -2.98
C ILE A 192 -5.07 17.20 -4.41
N ASP A 193 -4.53 16.24 -5.17
CA ASP A 193 -3.92 16.45 -6.48
C ASP A 193 -4.74 15.78 -7.59
N LYS A 194 -5.22 16.58 -8.53
CA LYS A 194 -5.98 16.14 -9.71
C LYS A 194 -5.17 16.25 -11.01
N SER A 195 -3.88 16.53 -10.91
CA SER A 195 -3.00 16.65 -12.07
C SER A 195 -2.72 15.28 -12.72
N PRO A 196 -2.53 15.22 -14.03
CA PRO A 196 -2.16 14.00 -14.74
C PRO A 196 -0.70 13.64 -14.52
N HIS A 197 -0.32 12.43 -14.98
CA HIS A 197 1.06 11.94 -15.03
C HIS A 197 1.76 11.75 -13.67
N SER A 198 0.98 11.58 -12.62
CA SER A 198 1.44 11.26 -11.27
C SER A 198 1.30 9.77 -11.04
N TYR A 199 2.41 9.03 -11.05
CA TYR A 199 2.45 7.57 -10.97
C TYR A 199 3.26 7.12 -9.77
N SER A 200 2.95 5.90 -9.27
CA SER A 200 3.65 5.30 -8.13
C SER A 200 4.47 4.07 -8.49
N TRP A 201 4.27 3.50 -9.68
CA TRP A 201 4.98 2.33 -10.18
C TRP A 201 5.42 2.48 -11.64
N TRP A 202 6.59 1.95 -11.97
CA TRP A 202 7.15 1.88 -13.32
C TRP A 202 7.84 0.55 -13.55
N SER A 203 7.55 -0.10 -14.67
CA SER A 203 8.28 -1.30 -15.07
C SER A 203 9.80 -1.03 -15.16
N TYR A 204 10.61 -2.00 -14.73
CA TYR A 204 12.06 -1.93 -14.95
C TYR A 204 12.47 -1.96 -16.43
N ARG A 205 11.55 -2.30 -17.33
CA ARG A 205 11.83 -2.44 -18.75
C ARG A 205 11.75 -1.10 -19.48
N ALA A 206 12.50 -1.01 -20.59
CA ALA A 206 12.43 0.10 -21.57
C ALA A 206 12.58 1.51 -20.97
N GLY A 207 13.25 1.67 -19.84
CA GLY A 207 13.44 2.97 -19.19
C GLY A 207 12.11 3.63 -18.78
N ALA A 208 11.10 2.85 -18.40
CA ALA A 208 9.74 3.33 -18.15
C ALA A 208 9.71 4.47 -17.13
N ARG A 209 10.47 4.38 -16.03
CA ARG A 209 10.54 5.44 -15.01
C ARG A 209 11.16 6.74 -15.55
N LYS A 210 12.24 6.64 -16.32
CA LYS A 210 12.89 7.81 -16.96
C LYS A 210 11.95 8.53 -17.92
N ASN A 211 11.10 7.77 -18.63
CA ASN A 211 10.14 8.30 -19.61
C ASN A 211 8.76 8.57 -19.00
N ASN A 212 8.62 8.46 -17.68
CA ASN A 212 7.37 8.57 -16.92
C ASN A 212 6.20 7.74 -17.50
N LYS A 213 6.48 6.50 -17.97
CA LYS A 213 5.47 5.54 -18.45
C LYS A 213 5.05 4.65 -17.28
N GLY A 214 4.29 5.22 -16.36
CA GLY A 214 3.98 4.62 -15.07
C GLY A 214 2.49 4.38 -14.84
N TRP A 215 2.21 3.80 -13.68
CA TRP A 215 0.89 3.46 -13.16
C TRP A 215 0.80 3.95 -11.72
N ARG A 216 -0.33 4.52 -11.31
CA ARG A 216 -0.60 4.82 -9.92
C ARG A 216 -1.46 3.70 -9.33
N ILE A 217 -0.83 2.81 -8.59
CA ILE A 217 -1.43 1.61 -8.02
C ILE A 217 -1.28 1.53 -6.50
N ASP A 218 -0.51 2.43 -5.90
CA ASP A 218 -0.32 2.56 -4.46
C ASP A 218 -1.18 3.72 -3.93
N TYR A 219 -1.83 3.49 -2.78
CA TYR A 219 -2.80 4.42 -2.21
C TYR A 219 -2.67 4.52 -0.69
N ASN A 220 -3.07 5.69 -0.16
CA ASN A 220 -3.51 5.86 1.21
C ASN A 220 -5.02 6.16 1.17
N MET A 221 -5.86 5.13 1.32
CA MET A 221 -7.30 5.29 1.38
C MET A 221 -7.71 5.65 2.81
N VAL A 222 -8.40 6.76 2.95
CA VAL A 222 -8.78 7.33 4.26
C VAL A 222 -10.29 7.22 4.41
N SER A 223 -10.78 6.70 5.54
CA SER A 223 -12.22 6.65 5.81
C SER A 223 -12.84 8.06 5.82
N LYS A 224 -14.09 8.18 5.37
CA LYS A 224 -14.81 9.47 5.26
C LYS A 224 -14.90 10.24 6.58
N SER A 225 -14.90 9.53 7.71
CA SER A 225 -14.85 10.16 9.04
C SER A 225 -13.62 11.06 9.26
N LEU A 226 -12.51 10.76 8.56
CA LEU A 226 -11.25 11.49 8.64
C LEU A 226 -11.04 12.49 7.48
N GLU A 227 -12.01 12.70 6.59
CA GLU A 227 -11.87 13.59 5.42
C GLU A 227 -11.32 14.97 5.75
N LYS A 228 -11.91 15.62 6.75
CA LYS A 228 -11.52 16.98 7.21
C LYS A 228 -10.13 17.02 7.87
N ASN A 229 -9.61 15.87 8.21
CA ASN A 229 -8.32 15.69 8.87
C ASN A 229 -7.16 15.60 7.87
N ILE A 230 -7.43 15.29 6.59
CA ILE A 230 -6.43 15.24 5.52
C ILE A 230 -5.84 16.64 5.31
N LYS A 231 -4.52 16.77 5.41
CA LYS A 231 -3.80 18.03 5.20
C LYS A 231 -3.07 18.06 3.88
N ASN A 232 -2.43 16.94 3.53
CA ASN A 232 -1.68 16.81 2.29
C ASN A 232 -1.57 15.34 1.89
N ALA A 233 -1.37 15.09 0.60
CA ALA A 233 -1.04 13.77 0.07
C ALA A 233 -0.21 13.93 -1.21
N TYR A 234 0.91 13.21 -1.30
CA TYR A 234 1.86 13.36 -2.40
C TYR A 234 2.65 12.08 -2.66
N LEU A 235 3.24 12.01 -3.84
CA LEU A 235 4.16 10.94 -4.24
C LEU A 235 5.60 11.40 -4.00
N ILE A 236 6.52 10.44 -3.75
CA ILE A 236 7.95 10.70 -3.55
C ILE A 236 8.75 9.99 -4.66
N PRO A 237 8.67 10.47 -5.91
CA PRO A 237 9.24 9.76 -7.07
C PRO A 237 10.78 9.68 -7.05
N ASN A 238 11.47 10.48 -6.24
CA ASN A 238 12.92 10.45 -6.11
C ASN A 238 13.42 9.30 -5.21
N ALA A 239 12.56 8.62 -4.47
CA ALA A 239 12.91 7.39 -3.76
C ALA A 239 12.99 6.22 -4.75
N VAL A 240 14.20 5.71 -4.99
CA VAL A 240 14.51 4.74 -6.07
C VAL A 240 14.93 3.35 -5.58
N HIS A 241 14.55 2.99 -4.35
CA HIS A 241 14.89 1.70 -3.74
C HIS A 241 14.09 0.54 -4.34
N SER A 242 12.95 0.85 -5.00
CA SER A 242 12.00 -0.08 -5.62
C SER A 242 11.60 0.43 -7.03
N ASP A 243 10.88 -0.40 -7.79
CA ASP A 243 10.13 0.00 -8.99
C ASP A 243 8.86 0.80 -8.65
N HIS A 244 8.45 0.80 -7.38
CA HIS A 244 7.48 1.75 -6.85
C HIS A 244 8.17 2.99 -6.29
N CYS A 245 7.39 4.06 -6.04
CA CYS A 245 7.78 5.15 -5.16
C CYS A 245 6.82 5.24 -3.97
N PRO A 246 7.25 5.82 -2.84
CA PRO A 246 6.38 6.00 -1.68
C PRO A 246 5.22 6.95 -1.97
N VAL A 247 4.09 6.69 -1.33
CA VAL A 247 2.89 7.54 -1.30
C VAL A 247 2.71 8.06 0.12
N ALA A 248 2.78 9.37 0.30
CA ALA A 248 2.67 10.03 1.59
C ALA A 248 1.28 10.61 1.83
N LEU A 249 0.85 10.56 3.09
CA LEU A 249 -0.34 11.19 3.63
C LEU A 249 0.04 11.99 4.87
N GLU A 250 -0.30 13.29 4.91
CA GLU A 250 -0.24 14.12 6.10
C GLU A 250 -1.65 14.33 6.66
N ILE A 251 -1.86 13.93 7.91
CA ILE A 251 -3.19 13.89 8.52
C ILE A 251 -3.13 14.31 10.01
N ILE A 252 -4.19 14.91 10.52
CA ILE A 252 -4.37 15.19 11.96
C ILE A 252 -5.30 14.12 12.53
N VAL A 253 -4.83 13.30 13.47
CA VAL A 253 -5.57 12.21 14.14
C VAL A 253 -5.34 12.20 15.64
#